data_2384d1633009e0b078da2f2276768b1a
#
_entry.id   2384d1633009e0b078da2f2276768b1a
#
_cell.length_a   1.000
_cell.length_b   1.000
_cell.length_c   1.000
_cell.angle_alpha   90.00
_cell.angle_beta   90.00
_cell.angle_gamma   90.00
#
_symmetry.space_group_name_H-M   'P 1'
#
loop_
_entity.id
_entity.type
_entity.pdbx_description
1 polymer ?
#
loop_
_entity_poly.entity_id
_entity_poly.type
_entity_poly.pdbx_seq_one_letter_code
_entity_poly.pdbx_strand_id
1 'polypeptide(L)'
;MHDHNNPPSDEKSWDEFYQSHDALWSGNANPQLVTEISSLPPRTALDAGCGEGGDAIWLAQHGWQVTGMDFAQTALRRAADHAVKVDPELANRISWIQADLTTWQPNRQFDVVTSHFMHLPTNLREPAFAALAAAVAPGGTLLIVGHHPSDMQAAIGRPDLPDWYFTAEDIADTLDPEEWTVIVAESRSRKFTRDDEEFDIADTVLRAERKPATESA
;
A
#
# COMPACT_ATOMS: atom_id res chain seq x y z
N MET A 1 -2.79 25.75 -6.34
CA MET A 1 -4.09 25.35 -5.76
C MET A 1 -4.52 24.14 -6.58
N HIS A 2 -4.11 22.93 -6.16
CA HIS A 2 -4.55 21.72 -6.86
C HIS A 2 -6.02 21.49 -6.49
N ASP A 3 -6.82 21.26 -7.53
CA ASP A 3 -8.23 20.98 -7.40
C ASP A 3 -8.38 19.60 -6.72
N HIS A 4 -8.79 19.59 -5.45
CA HIS A 4 -9.03 18.36 -4.70
C HIS A 4 -10.09 17.46 -5.35
N ASN A 5 -10.81 17.96 -6.36
CA ASN A 5 -11.80 17.24 -7.14
C ASN A 5 -11.22 16.42 -8.30
N ASN A 6 -9.95 16.58 -8.63
CA ASN A 6 -9.32 15.81 -9.71
C ASN A 6 -7.91 15.36 -9.28
N PRO A 7 -7.80 14.28 -8.48
CA PRO A 7 -6.52 13.73 -8.07
C PRO A 7 -5.73 13.24 -9.29
N PRO A 8 -4.38 13.16 -9.19
CA PRO A 8 -3.55 12.59 -10.23
C PRO A 8 -4.03 11.17 -10.57
N SER A 9 -4.04 10.80 -11.87
CA SER A 9 -4.60 9.53 -12.33
C SER A 9 -3.63 8.70 -13.19
N ASP A 10 -2.49 9.27 -13.58
CA ASP A 10 -1.46 8.62 -14.37
C ASP A 10 -0.05 8.93 -13.84
N GLU A 11 0.96 8.21 -14.33
CA GLU A 11 2.37 8.36 -13.94
C GLU A 11 2.83 9.82 -14.01
N LYS A 12 2.53 10.50 -15.14
CA LYS A 12 3.00 11.85 -15.37
C LYS A 12 2.37 12.84 -14.38
N SER A 13 1.09 12.76 -14.16
CA SER A 13 0.37 13.66 -13.24
C SER A 13 0.79 13.44 -11.79
N TRP A 14 1.06 12.20 -11.40
CA TRP A 14 1.61 11.90 -10.08
C TRP A 14 3.05 12.39 -9.94
N ASP A 15 3.90 12.20 -10.96
CA ASP A 15 5.28 12.68 -10.89
C ASP A 15 5.35 14.21 -10.83
N GLU A 16 4.51 14.92 -11.60
CA GLU A 16 4.36 16.37 -11.51
C GLU A 16 3.82 16.81 -10.14
N PHE A 17 2.90 16.04 -9.56
CA PHE A 17 2.36 16.29 -8.22
C PHE A 17 3.44 16.17 -7.15
N TYR A 18 4.26 15.11 -7.20
CA TYR A 18 5.43 14.99 -6.33
C TYR A 18 6.41 16.14 -6.52
N GLN A 19 6.72 16.54 -7.76
CA GLN A 19 7.65 17.64 -8.05
C GLN A 19 7.16 18.99 -7.51
N SER A 20 5.85 19.21 -7.44
CA SER A 20 5.24 20.47 -6.98
C SER A 20 5.23 20.65 -5.46
N HIS A 21 5.63 19.64 -4.68
CA HIS A 21 5.64 19.64 -3.22
C HIS A 21 7.00 19.17 -2.70
N ASP A 22 7.50 19.76 -1.62
CA ASP A 22 8.78 19.34 -1.01
C ASP A 22 8.69 17.99 -0.30
N ALA A 23 7.54 17.71 0.35
CA ALA A 23 7.18 16.43 0.94
C ALA A 23 5.65 16.29 0.91
N LEU A 24 5.15 15.13 0.47
CA LEU A 24 3.71 14.86 0.44
C LEU A 24 3.24 14.08 1.66
N TRP A 25 4.10 13.22 2.18
CA TRP A 25 3.74 12.29 3.24
C TRP A 25 4.57 12.55 4.50
N SER A 26 4.07 12.06 5.63
CA SER A 26 4.71 12.25 6.94
C SER A 26 6.08 11.57 7.06
N GLY A 27 6.42 10.66 6.17
CA GLY A 27 7.60 9.79 6.27
C GLY A 27 7.48 8.68 7.33
N ASN A 28 6.35 8.63 8.06
CA ASN A 28 6.07 7.58 9.03
C ASN A 28 5.38 6.39 8.34
N ALA A 29 5.58 5.21 8.92
CA ALA A 29 4.88 4.02 8.48
C ALA A 29 3.37 4.12 8.77
N ASN A 30 2.58 3.47 7.91
CA ASN A 30 1.16 3.32 8.14
C ASN A 30 0.89 2.56 9.45
N PRO A 31 0.04 3.08 10.36
CA PRO A 31 -0.27 2.39 11.61
C PRO A 31 -0.86 0.99 11.44
N GLN A 32 -1.60 0.75 10.34
CA GLN A 32 -2.17 -0.56 10.04
C GLN A 32 -1.06 -1.55 9.63
N LEU A 33 -0.04 -1.11 8.86
CA LEU A 33 1.14 -1.92 8.58
C LEU A 33 1.83 -2.35 9.88
N VAL A 34 2.09 -1.39 10.76
CA VAL A 34 2.74 -1.66 12.06
C VAL A 34 1.93 -2.67 12.86
N THR A 35 0.62 -2.48 12.94
CA THR A 35 -0.28 -3.38 13.70
C THR A 35 -0.26 -4.80 13.15
N GLU A 36 -0.34 -4.96 11.83
CA GLU A 36 -0.54 -6.27 11.21
C GLU A 36 0.76 -7.04 10.98
N ILE A 37 1.88 -6.35 10.78
CA ILE A 37 3.13 -6.97 10.32
C ILE A 37 4.20 -7.10 11.42
N SER A 38 4.13 -6.29 12.50
CA SER A 38 5.19 -6.26 13.53
C SER A 38 5.48 -7.60 14.23
N SER A 39 4.50 -8.51 14.28
CA SER A 39 4.66 -9.83 14.88
C SER A 39 5.18 -10.92 13.93
N LEU A 40 5.27 -10.62 12.63
CA LEU A 40 5.71 -11.58 11.63
C LEU A 40 7.25 -11.67 11.58
N PRO A 41 7.82 -12.86 11.34
CA PRO A 41 9.26 -13.02 11.20
C PRO A 41 9.73 -12.33 9.89
N PRO A 42 10.73 -11.43 9.96
CA PRO A 42 11.17 -10.68 8.78
C PRO A 42 11.85 -11.60 7.75
N ARG A 43 11.46 -11.46 6.48
CA ARG A 43 11.99 -12.14 5.30
C ARG A 43 11.99 -11.17 4.12
N THR A 44 11.18 -11.43 3.08
CA THR A 44 11.05 -10.59 1.91
C THR A 44 9.72 -9.85 1.89
N ALA A 45 9.73 -8.57 1.53
CA ALA A 45 8.52 -7.76 1.44
C ALA A 45 8.47 -6.97 0.12
N LEU A 46 7.26 -6.83 -0.43
CA LEU A 46 6.92 -5.88 -1.48
C LEU A 46 6.01 -4.80 -0.89
N ASP A 47 6.42 -3.55 -1.03
CA ASP A 47 5.60 -2.37 -0.73
C ASP A 47 5.19 -1.73 -2.07
N ALA A 48 3.93 -1.94 -2.46
CA ALA A 48 3.41 -1.55 -3.77
C ALA A 48 2.63 -0.23 -3.69
N GLY A 49 3.04 0.77 -4.48
CA GLY A 49 2.63 2.16 -4.33
C GLY A 49 3.35 2.82 -3.16
N CYS A 50 4.65 2.55 -3.02
CA CYS A 50 5.44 2.92 -1.83
C CYS A 50 5.63 4.43 -1.63
N GLY A 51 5.32 5.26 -2.62
CA GLY A 51 5.49 6.71 -2.55
C GLY A 51 6.90 7.12 -2.11
N GLU A 52 7.00 7.97 -1.10
CA GLU A 52 8.27 8.45 -0.53
C GLU A 52 8.90 7.47 0.49
N GLY A 53 8.42 6.20 0.55
CA GLY A 53 9.09 5.06 1.16
C GLY A 53 8.89 4.89 2.67
N GLY A 54 7.91 5.54 3.30
CA GLY A 54 7.71 5.44 4.76
C GLY A 54 7.53 4.00 5.24
N ASP A 55 6.69 3.23 4.58
CA ASP A 55 6.40 1.83 4.89
C ASP A 55 7.58 0.92 4.57
N ALA A 56 8.20 1.09 3.40
CA ALA A 56 9.39 0.33 2.99
C ALA A 56 10.56 0.53 3.96
N ILE A 57 10.79 1.76 4.42
CA ILE A 57 11.84 2.08 5.40
C ILE A 57 11.55 1.43 6.74
N TRP A 58 10.31 1.50 7.22
CA TRP A 58 9.92 0.84 8.46
C TRP A 58 10.12 -0.68 8.39
N LEU A 59 9.69 -1.33 7.31
CA LEU A 59 9.92 -2.75 7.09
C LEU A 59 11.43 -3.08 7.15
N ALA A 60 12.27 -2.31 6.47
CA ALA A 60 13.71 -2.52 6.47
C ALA A 60 14.34 -2.34 7.87
N GLN A 61 13.87 -1.36 8.67
CA GLN A 61 14.26 -1.17 10.08
C GLN A 61 13.93 -2.40 10.94
N HIS A 62 12.85 -3.13 10.59
CA HIS A 62 12.43 -4.35 11.28
C HIS A 62 13.00 -5.63 10.67
N GLY A 63 14.04 -5.51 9.81
CA GLY A 63 14.83 -6.64 9.32
C GLY A 63 14.37 -7.24 8.01
N TRP A 64 13.33 -6.68 7.36
CA TRP A 64 12.85 -7.16 6.06
C TRP A 64 13.82 -6.81 4.94
N GLN A 65 13.90 -7.69 3.93
CA GLN A 65 14.46 -7.35 2.62
C GLN A 65 13.32 -6.83 1.75
N VAL A 66 13.36 -5.54 1.41
CA VAL A 66 12.22 -4.84 0.85
C VAL A 66 12.41 -4.54 -0.62
N THR A 67 11.34 -4.66 -1.38
CA THR A 67 11.20 -4.05 -2.70
C THR A 67 10.12 -2.97 -2.57
N GLY A 68 10.52 -1.70 -2.69
CA GLY A 68 9.58 -0.59 -2.83
C GLY A 68 9.27 -0.36 -4.31
N MET A 69 8.01 -0.33 -4.66
CA MET A 69 7.55 -0.16 -6.05
C MET A 69 6.60 1.02 -6.15
N ASP A 70 6.88 1.91 -7.08
CA ASP A 70 6.00 3.02 -7.44
C ASP A 70 6.18 3.36 -8.92
N PHE A 71 5.19 3.99 -9.55
CA PHE A 71 5.34 4.42 -10.93
C PHE A 71 5.97 5.82 -11.04
N ALA A 72 5.88 6.67 -9.99
CA ALA A 72 6.45 8.00 -9.94
C ALA A 72 7.96 7.97 -9.61
N GLN A 73 8.80 8.28 -10.58
CA GLN A 73 10.24 8.28 -10.39
C GLN A 73 10.70 9.29 -9.35
N THR A 74 10.04 10.43 -9.23
CA THR A 74 10.33 11.44 -8.22
C THR A 74 10.12 10.93 -6.81
N ALA A 75 9.03 10.16 -6.59
CA ALA A 75 8.75 9.50 -5.32
C ALA A 75 9.86 8.51 -4.94
N LEU A 76 10.23 7.61 -5.86
CA LEU A 76 11.28 6.62 -5.64
C LEU A 76 12.66 7.24 -5.34
N ARG A 77 13.02 8.32 -6.03
CA ARG A 77 14.26 9.05 -5.74
C ARG A 77 14.24 9.61 -4.32
N ARG A 78 13.14 10.23 -3.89
CA ARG A 78 13.00 10.75 -2.53
C ARG A 78 13.00 9.64 -1.49
N ALA A 79 12.34 8.51 -1.77
CA ALA A 79 12.36 7.34 -0.92
C ALA A 79 13.79 6.81 -0.70
N ALA A 80 14.58 6.71 -1.78
CA ALA A 80 15.98 6.29 -1.70
C ALA A 80 16.83 7.27 -0.88
N ASP A 81 16.67 8.58 -1.14
CA ASP A 81 17.38 9.64 -0.38
C ASP A 81 16.97 9.62 1.10
N HIS A 82 15.70 9.35 1.41
CA HIS A 82 15.19 9.24 2.77
C HIS A 82 15.79 8.02 3.48
N ALA A 83 15.78 6.85 2.84
CA ALA A 83 16.37 5.64 3.41
C ALA A 83 17.86 5.84 3.76
N VAL A 84 18.63 6.46 2.88
CA VAL A 84 20.06 6.78 3.14
C VAL A 84 20.24 7.76 4.30
N LYS A 85 19.35 8.75 4.44
CA LYS A 85 19.39 9.71 5.56
C LYS A 85 19.04 9.06 6.90
N VAL A 86 18.13 8.07 6.89
CA VAL A 86 17.78 7.32 8.10
C VAL A 86 18.94 6.45 8.53
N ASP A 87 19.46 5.61 7.63
CA ASP A 87 20.63 4.77 7.85
C ASP A 87 21.15 4.20 6.51
N PRO A 88 22.41 4.50 6.10
CA PRO A 88 22.98 3.96 4.88
C PRO A 88 23.03 2.42 4.82
N GLU A 89 23.23 1.74 5.95
CA GLU A 89 23.23 0.27 6.01
C GLU A 89 21.81 -0.29 5.81
N LEU A 90 20.79 0.39 6.33
CA LEU A 90 19.39 0.07 6.12
C LEU A 90 19.00 0.22 4.64
N ALA A 91 19.49 1.27 3.98
CA ALA A 91 19.20 1.50 2.57
C ALA A 91 19.62 0.32 1.68
N ASN A 92 20.66 -0.45 2.07
CA ASN A 92 21.07 -1.66 1.35
C ASN A 92 20.05 -2.82 1.43
N ARG A 93 19.05 -2.73 2.30
CA ARG A 93 17.97 -3.72 2.40
C ARG A 93 16.78 -3.39 1.50
N ILE A 94 16.78 -2.23 0.84
CA ILE A 94 15.65 -1.79 0.02
C ILE A 94 16.08 -1.69 -1.44
N SER A 95 15.33 -2.34 -2.31
CA SER A 95 15.43 -2.18 -3.76
C SER A 95 14.24 -1.36 -4.24
N TRP A 96 14.48 -0.31 -5.01
CA TRP A 96 13.43 0.55 -5.55
C TRP A 96 13.18 0.19 -7.02
N ILE A 97 11.91 -0.01 -7.40
CA ILE A 97 11.51 -0.42 -8.76
C ILE A 97 10.46 0.56 -9.27
N GLN A 98 10.71 1.15 -10.44
CA GLN A 98 9.69 1.90 -11.15
C GLN A 98 8.81 0.93 -11.94
N ALA A 99 7.53 0.87 -11.62
CA ALA A 99 6.55 0.05 -12.33
C ALA A 99 5.14 0.59 -12.16
N ASP A 100 4.35 0.48 -13.21
CA ASP A 100 2.91 0.73 -13.18
C ASP A 100 2.18 -0.56 -12.77
N LEU A 101 1.58 -0.55 -11.58
CA LEU A 101 0.89 -1.71 -11.02
C LEU A 101 -0.31 -2.17 -11.86
N THR A 102 -0.91 -1.27 -12.66
CA THR A 102 -2.03 -1.63 -13.53
C THR A 102 -1.63 -2.56 -14.68
N THR A 103 -0.34 -2.59 -15.00
CA THR A 103 0.23 -3.44 -16.06
C THR A 103 1.31 -4.39 -15.56
N TRP A 104 1.72 -4.23 -14.30
CA TRP A 104 2.77 -5.05 -13.71
C TRP A 104 2.37 -6.51 -13.56
N GLN A 105 3.33 -7.41 -13.83
CA GLN A 105 3.18 -8.82 -13.59
C GLN A 105 4.32 -9.30 -12.68
N PRO A 106 4.01 -10.04 -11.59
CA PRO A 106 5.04 -10.51 -10.68
C PRO A 106 5.94 -11.56 -11.35
N ASN A 107 7.24 -11.34 -11.26
CA ASN A 107 8.26 -12.30 -11.72
C ASN A 107 8.93 -13.06 -10.56
N ARG A 108 8.55 -12.75 -9.33
CA ARG A 108 8.95 -13.41 -8.09
C ARG A 108 7.85 -13.25 -7.03
N GLN A 109 7.97 -14.01 -5.95
CA GLN A 109 7.05 -13.95 -4.82
C GLN A 109 7.75 -13.41 -3.57
N PHE A 110 6.94 -12.90 -2.63
CA PHE A 110 7.38 -12.29 -1.39
C PHE A 110 6.62 -12.88 -0.20
N ASP A 111 7.25 -12.88 0.97
CA ASP A 111 6.61 -13.34 2.21
C ASP A 111 5.56 -12.36 2.72
N VAL A 112 5.73 -11.05 2.45
CA VAL A 112 4.71 -10.02 2.66
C VAL A 112 4.56 -9.18 1.39
N VAL A 113 3.32 -8.95 0.98
CA VAL A 113 2.96 -7.97 -0.05
C VAL A 113 1.98 -6.99 0.57
N THR A 114 2.31 -5.70 0.49
CA THR A 114 1.48 -4.65 1.06
C THR A 114 1.21 -3.53 0.05
N SER A 115 0.03 -2.91 0.15
CA SER A 115 -0.33 -1.73 -0.61
C SER A 115 -1.25 -0.86 0.23
N HIS A 116 -0.88 0.43 0.37
CA HIS A 116 -1.60 1.38 1.19
C HIS A 116 -2.09 2.57 0.38
N PHE A 117 -3.39 2.86 0.53
CA PHE A 117 -4.06 4.04 -0.07
C PHE A 117 -3.84 4.20 -1.57
N MET A 118 -3.83 3.07 -2.29
CA MET A 118 -3.76 3.09 -3.74
C MET A 118 -5.11 3.53 -4.32
N HIS A 119 -5.10 4.67 -5.01
CA HIS A 119 -6.28 5.29 -5.58
C HIS A 119 -6.45 4.86 -7.04
N LEU A 120 -7.14 3.75 -7.26
CA LEU A 120 -7.46 3.21 -8.58
C LEU A 120 -8.96 2.96 -8.71
N PRO A 121 -9.56 3.28 -9.85
CA PRO A 121 -10.92 2.86 -10.16
C PRO A 121 -11.01 1.32 -10.24
N THR A 122 -12.18 0.77 -9.98
CA THR A 122 -12.40 -0.69 -9.84
C THR A 122 -11.82 -1.50 -10.99
N ASN A 123 -12.03 -1.06 -12.24
CA ASN A 123 -11.56 -1.77 -13.43
C ASN A 123 -10.02 -1.86 -13.54
N LEU A 124 -9.27 -0.97 -12.88
CA LEU A 124 -7.80 -1.01 -12.79
C LEU A 124 -7.35 -1.63 -11.47
N ARG A 125 -8.10 -1.42 -10.37
CA ARG A 125 -7.80 -1.95 -9.04
C ARG A 125 -7.89 -3.46 -8.98
N GLU A 126 -8.94 -4.06 -9.53
CA GLU A 126 -9.11 -5.52 -9.50
C GLU A 126 -7.93 -6.27 -10.12
N PRO A 127 -7.49 -6.00 -11.37
CA PRO A 127 -6.33 -6.68 -11.93
C PRO A 127 -5.03 -6.35 -11.19
N ALA A 128 -4.87 -5.13 -10.65
CA ALA A 128 -3.72 -4.75 -9.85
C ALA A 128 -3.65 -5.56 -8.54
N PHE A 129 -4.77 -5.68 -7.81
CA PHE A 129 -4.80 -6.46 -6.57
C PHE A 129 -4.67 -7.97 -6.83
N ALA A 130 -5.17 -8.48 -7.94
CA ALA A 130 -4.91 -9.85 -8.37
C ALA A 130 -3.42 -10.10 -8.63
N ALA A 131 -2.70 -9.15 -9.24
CA ALA A 131 -1.26 -9.23 -9.43
C ALA A 131 -0.50 -9.18 -8.08
N LEU A 132 -0.94 -8.35 -7.12
CA LEU A 132 -0.39 -8.34 -5.77
C LEU A 132 -0.61 -9.67 -5.04
N ALA A 133 -1.81 -10.24 -5.11
CA ALA A 133 -2.10 -11.55 -4.54
C ALA A 133 -1.21 -12.66 -5.15
N ALA A 134 -1.02 -12.64 -6.48
CA ALA A 134 -0.14 -13.58 -7.17
C ALA A 134 1.35 -13.44 -6.75
N ALA A 135 1.76 -12.24 -6.31
CA ALA A 135 3.09 -11.97 -5.80
C ALA A 135 3.34 -12.48 -4.37
N VAL A 136 2.31 -12.92 -3.65
CA VAL A 136 2.48 -13.50 -2.30
C VAL A 136 2.98 -14.94 -2.41
N ALA A 137 4.04 -15.28 -1.68
CA ALA A 137 4.54 -16.65 -1.59
C ALA A 137 3.55 -17.57 -0.83
N PRO A 138 3.55 -18.89 -1.08
CA PRO A 138 2.84 -19.83 -0.21
C PRO A 138 3.24 -19.66 1.26
N GLY A 139 2.28 -19.52 2.16
CA GLY A 139 2.51 -19.18 3.57
C GLY A 139 2.79 -17.69 3.84
N GLY A 140 2.76 -16.86 2.80
CA GLY A 140 2.96 -15.41 2.92
C GLY A 140 1.67 -14.64 3.20
N THR A 141 1.81 -13.34 3.41
CA THR A 141 0.74 -12.41 3.82
C THR A 141 0.50 -11.34 2.77
N LEU A 142 -0.77 -11.10 2.45
CA LEU A 142 -1.26 -9.92 1.71
C LEU A 142 -1.86 -8.94 2.72
N LEU A 143 -1.44 -7.67 2.66
CA LEU A 143 -2.04 -6.57 3.44
C LEU A 143 -2.47 -5.45 2.49
N ILE A 144 -3.75 -5.17 2.42
CA ILE A 144 -4.32 -4.04 1.67
C ILE A 144 -4.99 -3.08 2.64
N VAL A 145 -4.59 -1.81 2.57
CA VAL A 145 -5.21 -0.74 3.35
C VAL A 145 -5.71 0.34 2.38
N GLY A 146 -6.92 0.80 2.57
CA GLY A 146 -7.52 1.82 1.71
C GLY A 146 -8.45 2.76 2.47
N HIS A 147 -9.04 3.71 1.74
CA HIS A 147 -10.08 4.56 2.30
C HIS A 147 -11.42 3.83 2.26
N HIS A 148 -12.09 3.79 3.38
CA HIS A 148 -13.43 3.18 3.47
C HIS A 148 -14.48 4.07 2.78
N PRO A 149 -15.51 3.50 2.11
CA PRO A 149 -16.56 4.28 1.44
C PRO A 149 -17.28 5.30 2.34
N SER A 150 -17.34 5.10 3.66
CA SER A 150 -17.92 6.08 4.59
C SER A 150 -17.20 7.42 4.59
N ASP A 151 -15.93 7.47 4.20
CA ASP A 151 -15.13 8.70 4.16
C ASP A 151 -15.59 9.70 3.10
N MET A 152 -16.34 9.24 2.08
CA MET A 152 -16.94 10.12 1.08
C MET A 152 -17.95 11.11 1.70
N GLN A 153 -18.57 10.73 2.80
CA GLN A 153 -19.55 11.56 3.51
C GLN A 153 -18.88 12.45 4.58
N ALA A 154 -17.61 12.20 4.90
CA ALA A 154 -16.87 13.01 5.84
C ALA A 154 -16.50 14.36 5.20
N ALA A 155 -16.65 15.46 5.94
CA ALA A 155 -16.36 16.82 5.49
C ALA A 155 -14.84 17.10 5.34
N ILE A 156 -14.05 16.10 4.97
CA ILE A 156 -12.58 16.14 4.88
C ILE A 156 -12.06 16.44 3.47
N GLY A 157 -12.96 16.76 2.51
CA GLY A 157 -12.59 17.10 1.14
C GLY A 157 -12.03 15.92 0.34
N ARG A 158 -12.50 14.70 0.62
CA ARG A 158 -12.21 13.53 -0.21
C ARG A 158 -12.83 13.69 -1.59
N PRO A 159 -12.18 13.18 -2.66
CA PRO A 159 -12.77 13.18 -4.00
C PRO A 159 -14.11 12.46 -4.02
N ASP A 160 -15.09 13.01 -4.70
CA ASP A 160 -16.38 12.36 -4.97
C ASP A 160 -16.22 11.39 -6.15
N LEU A 161 -15.45 10.33 -5.90
CA LEU A 161 -15.11 9.27 -6.85
C LEU A 161 -15.44 7.91 -6.20
N PRO A 162 -16.71 7.51 -6.12
CA PRO A 162 -17.14 6.30 -5.38
C PRO A 162 -16.38 5.04 -5.78
N ASP A 163 -15.98 4.94 -7.03
CA ASP A 163 -15.25 3.81 -7.60
C ASP A 163 -13.82 3.62 -7.06
N TRP A 164 -13.30 4.64 -6.36
CA TRP A 164 -11.96 4.62 -5.77
C TRP A 164 -11.93 4.08 -4.34
N TYR A 165 -13.09 3.92 -3.73
CA TYR A 165 -13.25 3.39 -2.38
C TYR A 165 -13.69 1.93 -2.45
N PHE A 166 -13.36 1.18 -1.43
CA PHE A 166 -13.72 -0.24 -1.34
C PHE A 166 -13.78 -0.68 0.12
N THR A 167 -14.53 -1.73 0.39
CA THR A 167 -14.54 -2.39 1.70
C THR A 167 -13.51 -3.52 1.73
N ALA A 168 -13.18 -4.00 2.92
CA ALA A 168 -12.28 -5.15 3.05
C ALA A 168 -12.92 -6.42 2.49
N GLU A 169 -14.25 -6.54 2.62
CA GLU A 169 -15.05 -7.63 2.07
C GLU A 169 -14.98 -7.65 0.54
N ASP A 170 -15.07 -6.50 -0.13
CA ASP A 170 -14.96 -6.42 -1.60
C ASP A 170 -13.65 -7.04 -2.10
N ILE A 171 -12.56 -6.88 -1.36
CA ILE A 171 -11.27 -7.48 -1.74
C ILE A 171 -11.18 -8.94 -1.30
N ALA A 172 -11.68 -9.28 -0.09
CA ALA A 172 -11.69 -10.65 0.41
C ALA A 172 -12.44 -11.59 -0.54
N ASP A 173 -13.56 -11.14 -1.11
CA ASP A 173 -14.41 -11.90 -2.04
C ASP A 173 -13.70 -12.20 -3.39
N THR A 174 -12.61 -11.48 -3.73
CA THR A 174 -11.79 -11.78 -4.91
C THR A 174 -10.76 -12.89 -4.68
N LEU A 175 -10.50 -13.26 -3.43
CA LEU A 175 -9.50 -14.26 -3.06
C LEU A 175 -10.14 -15.67 -3.05
N ASP A 176 -9.49 -16.63 -3.72
CA ASP A 176 -9.96 -18.02 -3.72
C ASP A 176 -9.85 -18.61 -2.30
N PRO A 177 -10.97 -19.01 -1.65
CA PRO A 177 -10.93 -19.57 -0.31
C PRO A 177 -10.20 -20.92 -0.21
N GLU A 178 -9.94 -21.59 -1.34
CA GLU A 178 -9.10 -22.78 -1.34
C GLU A 178 -7.61 -22.44 -1.23
N GLU A 179 -7.18 -21.27 -1.71
CA GLU A 179 -5.80 -20.80 -1.64
C GLU A 179 -5.53 -19.84 -0.47
N TRP A 180 -6.55 -19.17 0.04
CA TRP A 180 -6.41 -18.09 1.00
C TRP A 180 -7.16 -18.32 2.31
N THR A 181 -6.64 -17.74 3.38
CA THR A 181 -7.31 -17.58 4.67
C THR A 181 -7.36 -16.09 5.00
N VAL A 182 -8.55 -15.53 5.07
CA VAL A 182 -8.76 -14.14 5.51
C VAL A 182 -8.58 -14.09 7.03
N ILE A 183 -7.64 -13.26 7.50
CA ILE A 183 -7.32 -13.08 8.92
C ILE A 183 -8.01 -11.83 9.47
N VAL A 184 -7.99 -10.74 8.68
CA VAL A 184 -8.65 -9.47 9.01
C VAL A 184 -9.38 -8.99 7.76
N ALA A 185 -10.66 -8.66 7.92
CA ALA A 185 -11.46 -7.93 6.93
C ALA A 185 -12.39 -6.99 7.70
N GLU A 186 -11.97 -5.75 7.88
CA GLU A 186 -12.71 -4.80 8.71
C GLU A 186 -12.44 -3.34 8.34
N SER A 187 -13.31 -2.45 8.80
CA SER A 187 -13.05 -1.02 8.79
C SER A 187 -12.53 -0.58 10.17
N ARG A 188 -11.48 0.24 10.18
CA ARG A 188 -10.85 0.76 11.42
C ARG A 188 -10.99 2.27 11.49
N SER A 189 -11.74 2.75 12.47
CA SER A 189 -11.89 4.17 12.72
C SER A 189 -10.59 4.77 13.26
N ARG A 190 -10.26 5.97 12.79
CA ARG A 190 -9.18 6.80 13.34
C ARG A 190 -9.53 8.27 13.30
N LYS A 191 -8.85 9.04 14.14
CA LYS A 191 -8.96 10.51 14.11
C LYS A 191 -8.06 11.09 13.02
N PHE A 192 -8.59 12.07 12.33
CA PHE A 192 -7.88 12.86 11.33
C PHE A 192 -8.09 14.34 11.62
N THR A 193 -6.99 15.09 11.73
CA THR A 193 -7.05 16.54 12.01
C THR A 193 -6.75 17.30 10.73
N ARG A 194 -7.60 18.27 10.40
CA ARG A 194 -7.42 19.22 9.30
C ARG A 194 -7.91 20.59 9.73
N ASP A 195 -7.09 21.63 9.53
CA ASP A 195 -7.41 23.00 9.86
C ASP A 195 -7.90 23.18 11.33
N ASP A 196 -7.23 22.48 12.28
CA ASP A 196 -7.56 22.41 13.71
C ASP A 196 -8.92 21.74 14.03
N GLU A 197 -9.59 21.16 13.06
CA GLU A 197 -10.80 20.37 13.26
C GLU A 197 -10.47 18.86 13.24
N GLU A 198 -11.12 18.11 14.13
CA GLU A 198 -10.96 16.65 14.24
C GLU A 198 -12.13 15.92 13.57
N PHE A 199 -11.83 14.97 12.72
CA PHE A 199 -12.79 14.15 11.98
C PHE A 199 -12.60 12.68 12.32
N ASP A 200 -13.69 11.94 12.39
CA ASP A 200 -13.68 10.48 12.39
C ASP A 200 -13.65 9.99 10.93
N ILE A 201 -12.62 9.25 10.59
CA ILE A 201 -12.47 8.59 9.29
C ILE A 201 -12.22 7.11 9.50
N ALA A 202 -12.36 6.31 8.44
CA ALA A 202 -12.18 4.88 8.51
C ALA A 202 -11.22 4.37 7.43
N ASP A 203 -10.29 3.52 7.85
CA ASP A 203 -9.48 2.76 6.93
C ASP A 203 -10.13 1.40 6.66
N THR A 204 -10.17 0.98 5.40
CA THR A 204 -10.39 -0.40 5.01
C THR A 204 -9.12 -1.19 5.27
N VAL A 205 -9.21 -2.33 5.97
CA VAL A 205 -8.06 -3.19 6.28
C VAL A 205 -8.38 -4.63 5.92
N LEU A 206 -7.67 -5.17 4.94
CA LEU A 206 -7.65 -6.59 4.61
C LEU A 206 -6.27 -7.17 4.91
N ARG A 207 -6.20 -8.19 5.75
CA ARG A 207 -5.07 -9.10 5.87
C ARG A 207 -5.51 -10.52 5.53
N ALA A 208 -4.82 -11.13 4.58
CA ALA A 208 -5.04 -12.52 4.21
C ALA A 208 -3.71 -13.28 4.13
N GLU A 209 -3.72 -14.56 4.48
CA GLU A 209 -2.57 -15.43 4.40
C GLU A 209 -2.77 -16.45 3.28
N ARG A 210 -1.80 -16.56 2.39
CA ARG A 210 -1.80 -17.60 1.35
C ARG A 210 -1.47 -18.94 2.00
N LYS A 211 -2.30 -19.95 1.76
CA LYS A 211 -2.07 -21.29 2.29
C LYS A 211 -0.72 -21.86 1.80
N PRO A 212 -0.02 -22.63 2.61
CA PRO A 212 1.19 -23.32 2.18
C PRO A 212 0.94 -24.19 0.94
N ALA A 213 1.95 -24.32 0.09
CA ALA A 213 1.86 -25.30 -0.99
C ALA A 213 1.60 -26.69 -0.40
N THR A 214 0.59 -27.39 -0.91
CA THR A 214 0.38 -28.79 -0.55
C THR A 214 1.59 -29.59 -1.03
N GLU A 215 2.29 -30.22 -0.11
CA GLU A 215 3.31 -31.21 -0.52
C GLU A 215 2.61 -32.28 -1.35
N SER A 216 2.97 -32.36 -2.64
CA SER A 216 2.55 -33.49 -3.47
C SER A 216 3.22 -34.73 -2.93
N ALA A 217 2.42 -35.65 -2.41
CA ALA A 217 2.88 -36.95 -1.90
C ALA A 217 3.41 -37.83 -3.04
#